data_a23344433cbb55c13104c28aa8dbe09c
#
_entry.id   a23344433cbb55c13104c28aa8dbe09c
#
_cell.length_a   1.000
_cell.length_b   1.000
_cell.length_c   1.000
_cell.angle_alpha   90.00
_cell.angle_beta   90.00
_cell.angle_gamma   90.00
#
_symmetry.space_group_name_H-M   'P 1'
#
loop_
_entity.id
_entity.type
_entity.pdbx_description
1 polymer ?
#
loop_
_entity_poly.entity_id
_entity_poly.type
_entity_poly.pdbx_seq_one_letter_code
_entity_poly.pdbx_strand_id
1 'polypeptide(L)'
;MQWTKEALKELEAIPEHVRPMALKAVESMASEQGAVQVTGQLALEAKGKYLGMGRNDSRPVKKIAVVRCETVSEVCPGVGCLGAFADRRVAFDGYDQDTQLLAFFTCGGCSGRRVSRLVEKLVKYGVDTVHMSSCMVAGKEHPVCPHRDQIRKLIEAKGVQVVEGTHH
;
A
#
# COMPACT_ATOMS: atom_id res chain seq x y z
N MET A 1 32.00 6.59 -5.91
CA MET A 1 31.50 6.08 -7.20
C MET A 1 31.07 7.25 -8.07
N GLN A 2 31.13 7.18 -9.40
CA GLN A 2 30.68 8.28 -10.28
C GLN A 2 29.15 8.20 -10.44
N TRP A 3 28.51 9.37 -10.46
CA TRP A 3 27.05 9.49 -10.59
C TRP A 3 26.71 10.23 -11.89
N THR A 4 25.73 9.72 -12.64
CA THR A 4 25.20 10.42 -13.81
C THR A 4 24.33 11.61 -13.38
N LYS A 5 24.11 12.57 -14.27
CA LYS A 5 23.24 13.73 -14.00
C LYS A 5 21.80 13.33 -13.64
N GLU A 6 21.29 12.29 -14.30
CA GLU A 6 19.97 11.75 -14.05
C GLU A 6 19.87 11.13 -12.64
N ALA A 7 20.91 10.38 -12.21
CA ALA A 7 20.96 9.79 -10.88
C ALA A 7 21.02 10.86 -9.78
N LEU A 8 21.76 11.94 -9.99
CA LEU A 8 21.83 13.07 -9.06
C LEU A 8 20.47 13.77 -8.91
N LYS A 9 19.73 13.92 -10.02
CA LYS A 9 18.39 14.52 -9.99
C LYS A 9 17.40 13.69 -9.15
N GLU A 10 17.48 12.37 -9.23
CA GLU A 10 16.66 11.48 -8.37
C GLU A 10 17.04 11.61 -6.89
N LEU A 11 18.30 11.84 -6.58
CA LEU A 11 18.79 12.08 -5.24
C LEU A 11 18.31 13.43 -4.67
N GLU A 12 18.24 14.48 -5.50
CA GLU A 12 17.77 15.81 -5.09
C GLU A 12 16.30 15.80 -4.67
N ALA A 13 15.49 14.89 -5.25
CA ALA A 13 14.09 14.70 -4.89
C ALA A 13 13.90 14.09 -3.48
N ILE A 14 14.96 13.58 -2.85
CA ILE A 14 14.93 12.99 -1.52
C ILE A 14 15.16 14.08 -0.47
N PRO A 15 14.40 14.09 0.66
CA PRO A 15 14.63 15.04 1.75
C PRO A 15 16.07 15.02 2.24
N GLU A 16 16.64 16.19 2.49
CA GLU A 16 18.07 16.39 2.76
C GLU A 16 18.61 15.50 3.91
N HIS A 17 17.84 15.36 4.98
CA HIS A 17 18.23 14.54 6.14
C HIS A 17 18.31 13.03 5.85
N VAL A 18 17.72 12.56 4.74
CA VAL A 18 17.73 11.12 4.33
C VAL A 18 18.76 10.87 3.22
N ARG A 19 19.21 11.91 2.51
CA ARG A 19 20.15 11.77 1.36
C ARG A 19 21.43 10.99 1.68
N PRO A 20 22.11 11.17 2.83
CA PRO A 20 23.32 10.41 3.14
C PRO A 20 23.07 8.89 3.23
N MET A 21 21.91 8.48 3.75
CA MET A 21 21.52 7.07 3.80
C MET A 21 21.20 6.54 2.39
N ALA A 22 20.47 7.33 1.61
CA ALA A 22 20.11 6.97 0.24
C ALA A 22 21.36 6.80 -0.64
N LEU A 23 22.34 7.71 -0.55
CA LEU A 23 23.64 7.61 -1.23
C LEU A 23 24.33 6.27 -0.94
N LYS A 24 24.52 5.95 0.35
CA LYS A 24 25.17 4.70 0.75
C LYS A 24 24.43 3.47 0.23
N ALA A 25 23.10 3.47 0.28
CA ALA A 25 22.28 2.38 -0.18
C ALA A 25 22.40 2.14 -1.68
N VAL A 26 22.39 3.22 -2.49
CA VAL A 26 22.54 3.14 -3.94
C VAL A 26 23.96 2.69 -4.32
N GLU A 27 24.99 3.20 -3.64
CA GLU A 27 26.39 2.80 -3.90
C GLU A 27 26.68 1.36 -3.49
N SER A 28 26.08 0.88 -2.40
CA SER A 28 26.15 -0.55 -2.01
C SER A 28 25.55 -1.43 -3.10
N MET A 29 24.35 -1.08 -3.57
CA MET A 29 23.67 -1.84 -4.62
C MET A 29 24.45 -1.81 -5.94
N ALA A 30 25.02 -0.65 -6.31
CA ALA A 30 25.87 -0.52 -7.47
C ALA A 30 27.12 -1.44 -7.38
N SER A 31 27.74 -1.47 -6.20
CA SER A 31 28.91 -2.34 -5.95
C SER A 31 28.55 -3.82 -6.01
N GLU A 32 27.42 -4.22 -5.45
CA GLU A 32 26.91 -5.59 -5.51
C GLU A 32 26.64 -6.06 -6.95
N GLN A 33 26.21 -5.15 -7.82
CA GLN A 33 25.96 -5.41 -9.25
C GLN A 33 27.20 -5.23 -10.13
N GLY A 34 28.36 -4.89 -9.56
CA GLY A 34 29.59 -4.64 -10.32
C GLY A 34 29.53 -3.39 -11.21
N ALA A 35 28.63 -2.46 -10.92
CA ALA A 35 28.48 -1.26 -11.72
C ALA A 35 29.63 -0.26 -11.46
N VAL A 36 30.21 0.29 -12.52
CA VAL A 36 31.30 1.29 -12.45
C VAL A 36 30.78 2.67 -12.11
N GLN A 37 29.52 2.94 -12.44
CA GLN A 37 28.85 4.23 -12.20
C GLN A 37 27.39 4.05 -11.79
N VAL A 38 26.85 5.00 -11.04
CA VAL A 38 25.43 5.05 -10.67
C VAL A 38 24.65 5.75 -11.78
N THR A 39 23.78 4.99 -12.44
CA THR A 39 22.86 5.52 -13.48
C THR A 39 21.51 5.92 -12.85
N GLY A 40 20.72 6.74 -13.58
CA GLY A 40 19.36 7.09 -13.16
C GLY A 40 18.48 5.86 -12.93
N GLN A 41 18.63 4.82 -13.76
CA GLN A 41 17.90 3.58 -13.62
C GLN A 41 18.27 2.85 -12.32
N LEU A 42 19.55 2.75 -11.99
CA LEU A 42 20.02 2.13 -10.76
C LEU A 42 19.53 2.91 -9.51
N ALA A 43 19.51 4.24 -9.60
CA ALA A 43 18.97 5.08 -8.53
C ALA A 43 17.47 4.86 -8.33
N LEU A 44 16.69 4.69 -9.40
CA LEU A 44 15.26 4.34 -9.35
C LEU A 44 15.02 2.93 -8.78
N GLU A 45 15.81 1.94 -9.17
CA GLU A 45 15.75 0.58 -8.64
C GLU A 45 16.04 0.55 -7.13
N ALA A 46 17.07 1.27 -6.69
CA ALA A 46 17.40 1.40 -5.29
C ALA A 46 16.27 2.09 -4.52
N LYS A 47 15.75 3.19 -5.05
CA LYS A 47 14.58 3.88 -4.49
C LYS A 47 13.38 2.94 -4.34
N GLY A 48 13.13 2.11 -5.35
CA GLY A 48 12.11 1.08 -5.32
C GLY A 48 12.34 0.05 -4.21
N LYS A 49 13.54 -0.51 -4.11
CA LYS A 49 13.90 -1.52 -3.12
C LYS A 49 13.79 -1.00 -1.68
N TYR A 50 14.27 0.22 -1.42
CA TYR A 50 14.29 0.81 -0.07
C TYR A 50 12.97 1.46 0.36
N LEU A 51 12.17 1.95 -0.59
CA LEU A 51 10.85 2.50 -0.29
C LEU A 51 9.72 1.46 -0.40
N GLY A 52 10.06 0.20 -0.67
CA GLY A 52 9.06 -0.85 -0.90
C GLY A 52 8.23 -0.65 -2.19
N MET A 53 8.65 0.26 -3.08
CA MET A 53 7.90 0.64 -4.29
C MET A 53 8.45 0.03 -5.58
N GLY A 54 9.43 -0.87 -5.48
CA GLY A 54 10.15 -1.35 -6.65
C GLY A 54 10.33 -2.86 -6.68
N ARG A 55 9.28 -3.58 -7.01
CA ARG A 55 9.47 -4.74 -7.87
C ARG A 55 9.34 -4.21 -9.30
N ASN A 56 10.44 -4.23 -10.03
CA ASN A 56 10.46 -4.01 -11.47
C ASN A 56 9.95 -5.30 -12.15
N ASP A 57 8.74 -5.69 -11.79
CA ASP A 57 8.04 -6.77 -12.46
C ASP A 57 7.21 -6.09 -13.56
N SER A 58 7.54 -6.38 -14.81
CA SER A 58 6.86 -5.87 -16.01
C SER A 58 5.39 -6.34 -16.11
N ARG A 59 4.91 -7.15 -15.16
CA ARG A 59 3.51 -7.53 -15.01
C ARG A 59 2.79 -6.53 -14.09
N PRO A 60 1.58 -6.09 -14.46
CA PRO A 60 0.78 -5.24 -13.60
C PRO A 60 0.40 -6.02 -12.32
N VAL A 61 1.13 -5.80 -11.23
CA VAL A 61 0.84 -6.40 -9.93
C VAL A 61 -0.38 -5.71 -9.34
N LYS A 62 -1.41 -6.50 -8.99
CA LYS A 62 -2.60 -5.99 -8.32
C LYS A 62 -2.25 -5.44 -6.94
N LYS A 63 -2.69 -4.23 -6.65
CA LYS A 63 -2.42 -3.55 -5.38
C LYS A 63 -3.73 -3.25 -4.67
N ILE A 64 -3.90 -3.82 -3.50
CA ILE A 64 -5.10 -3.65 -2.71
C ILE A 64 -4.82 -2.96 -1.39
N ALA A 65 -5.87 -2.43 -0.78
CA ALA A 65 -5.83 -1.92 0.58
C ALA A 65 -7.02 -2.44 1.40
N VAL A 66 -6.91 -2.40 2.72
CA VAL A 66 -7.99 -2.75 3.64
C VAL A 66 -8.31 -1.56 4.53
N VAL A 67 -9.57 -1.16 4.57
CA VAL A 67 -10.08 -0.20 5.55
C VAL A 67 -10.84 -0.93 6.65
N ARG A 68 -10.55 -0.59 7.91
CA ARG A 68 -11.13 -1.17 9.13
C ARG A 68 -11.97 -0.15 9.90
N CYS A 69 -12.88 -0.67 10.74
CA CYS A 69 -13.57 0.17 11.72
C CYS A 69 -12.58 0.70 12.76
N GLU A 70 -12.60 2.00 13.04
CA GLU A 70 -11.74 2.63 14.07
C GLU A 70 -12.04 2.05 15.44
N THR A 71 -13.29 2.04 15.86
CA THR A 71 -13.71 1.53 17.18
C THR A 71 -13.34 0.07 17.39
N VAL A 72 -13.61 -0.79 16.40
CA VAL A 72 -13.25 -2.22 16.50
C VAL A 72 -11.71 -2.41 16.53
N SER A 73 -10.95 -1.51 15.91
CA SER A 73 -9.49 -1.61 15.90
C SER A 73 -8.85 -1.39 17.28
N GLU A 74 -9.56 -0.79 18.22
CA GLU A 74 -9.08 -0.63 19.61
C GLU A 74 -8.92 -1.97 20.35
N VAL A 75 -9.73 -2.96 19.96
CA VAL A 75 -9.73 -4.29 20.58
C VAL A 75 -9.35 -5.42 19.62
N CYS A 76 -9.37 -5.18 18.32
CA CYS A 76 -9.04 -6.16 17.31
C CYS A 76 -7.73 -5.81 16.61
N PRO A 77 -6.65 -6.61 16.75
CA PRO A 77 -5.37 -6.34 16.09
C PRO A 77 -5.38 -6.59 14.57
N GLY A 78 -6.47 -7.20 14.03
CA GLY A 78 -6.60 -7.45 12.60
C GLY A 78 -5.96 -8.76 12.11
N VAL A 79 -5.60 -9.66 13.01
CA VAL A 79 -4.98 -10.96 12.66
C VAL A 79 -5.82 -11.75 11.67
N GLY A 80 -7.15 -11.80 11.87
CA GLY A 80 -8.05 -12.47 10.92
C GLY A 80 -8.01 -11.90 9.51
N CYS A 81 -7.99 -10.56 9.38
CA CYS A 81 -7.88 -9.90 8.07
C CYS A 81 -6.54 -10.19 7.38
N LEU A 82 -5.45 -10.08 8.13
CA LEU A 82 -4.09 -10.31 7.60
C LEU A 82 -3.86 -11.78 7.27
N GLY A 83 -4.33 -12.70 8.14
CA GLY A 83 -4.26 -14.14 7.88
C GLY A 83 -5.07 -14.54 6.65
N ALA A 84 -6.31 -14.05 6.50
CA ALA A 84 -7.11 -14.30 5.31
C ALA A 84 -6.43 -13.81 4.03
N PHE A 85 -5.76 -12.67 4.07
CA PHE A 85 -4.95 -12.19 2.95
C PHE A 85 -3.74 -13.07 2.70
N ALA A 86 -2.97 -13.44 3.72
CA ALA A 86 -1.79 -14.29 3.58
C ALA A 86 -2.13 -15.66 2.97
N ASP A 87 -3.24 -16.25 3.41
CA ASP A 87 -3.70 -17.57 2.97
C ASP A 87 -4.53 -17.52 1.67
N ARG A 88 -4.80 -16.32 1.12
CA ARG A 88 -5.67 -16.13 -0.06
C ARG A 88 -7.04 -16.82 0.09
N ARG A 89 -7.73 -16.57 1.19
CA ARG A 89 -9.03 -17.19 1.50
C ARG A 89 -10.12 -16.14 1.74
N VAL A 90 -11.36 -16.58 1.67
CA VAL A 90 -12.59 -15.79 1.87
C VAL A 90 -12.65 -14.64 0.84
N ALA A 91 -12.64 -13.37 1.27
CA ALA A 91 -12.72 -12.23 0.36
C ALA A 91 -11.42 -12.02 -0.47
N PHE A 92 -10.36 -12.76 -0.17
CA PHE A 92 -9.10 -12.72 -0.90
C PHE A 92 -8.87 -13.95 -1.77
N ASP A 93 -9.86 -14.86 -1.82
CA ASP A 93 -9.85 -15.97 -2.76
C ASP A 93 -9.85 -15.43 -4.20
N GLY A 94 -9.02 -16.03 -5.05
CA GLY A 94 -8.84 -15.57 -6.43
C GLY A 94 -7.82 -14.45 -6.63
N TYR A 95 -7.21 -13.90 -5.58
CA TYR A 95 -6.04 -13.02 -5.74
C TYR A 95 -4.76 -13.84 -5.95
N ASP A 96 -3.97 -13.41 -6.94
CA ASP A 96 -2.66 -14.00 -7.20
C ASP A 96 -1.71 -13.82 -6.01
N GLN A 97 -0.72 -14.71 -5.89
CA GLN A 97 0.31 -14.63 -4.84
C GLN A 97 1.11 -13.33 -4.90
N ASP A 98 1.25 -12.74 -6.09
CA ASP A 98 1.94 -11.47 -6.30
C ASP A 98 1.11 -10.24 -5.88
N THR A 99 -0.19 -10.41 -5.59
CA THR A 99 -1.05 -9.32 -5.13
C THR A 99 -0.49 -8.69 -3.85
N GLN A 100 -0.33 -7.38 -3.86
CA GLN A 100 0.25 -6.63 -2.76
C GLN A 100 -0.84 -5.99 -1.89
N LEU A 101 -0.82 -6.27 -0.58
CA LEU A 101 -1.55 -5.49 0.41
C LEU A 101 -0.73 -4.23 0.73
N LEU A 102 -1.01 -3.14 0.03
CA LEU A 102 -0.22 -1.93 0.12
C LEU A 102 -0.55 -1.08 1.35
N ALA A 103 -1.78 -1.16 1.83
CA ALA A 103 -2.21 -0.43 3.01
C ALA A 103 -3.25 -1.21 3.83
N PHE A 104 -3.12 -1.06 5.16
CA PHE A 104 -4.06 -1.56 6.14
C PHE A 104 -4.32 -0.43 7.14
N PHE A 105 -5.50 0.18 7.07
CA PHE A 105 -5.78 1.43 7.79
C PHE A 105 -7.18 1.47 8.38
N THR A 106 -7.43 2.41 9.27
CA THR A 106 -8.72 2.60 9.92
C THR A 106 -9.50 3.77 9.29
N CYS A 107 -10.83 3.71 9.40
CA CYS A 107 -11.70 4.73 8.82
C CYS A 107 -11.57 6.13 9.47
N GLY A 108 -10.96 6.22 10.65
CA GLY A 108 -10.77 7.46 11.39
C GLY A 108 -11.97 7.92 12.19
N GLY A 109 -12.86 6.99 12.54
CA GLY A 109 -14.10 7.24 13.26
C GLY A 109 -15.28 7.58 12.33
N CYS A 110 -16.47 7.60 12.89
CA CYS A 110 -17.71 7.92 12.18
C CYS A 110 -17.69 9.37 11.65
N SER A 111 -18.02 9.57 10.43
CA SER A 111 -18.47 8.72 9.33
C SER A 111 -17.37 8.41 8.30
N GLY A 112 -16.21 7.92 8.73
CA GLY A 112 -15.12 7.61 7.80
C GLY A 112 -14.23 8.80 7.46
N ARG A 113 -13.95 9.67 8.44
CA ARG A 113 -13.30 10.99 8.25
C ARG A 113 -11.97 10.97 7.47
N ARG A 114 -11.21 9.87 7.56
CA ARG A 114 -9.90 9.73 6.88
C ARG A 114 -9.97 9.05 5.53
N VAL A 115 -11.04 8.31 5.24
CA VAL A 115 -11.11 7.40 4.09
C VAL A 115 -10.83 8.11 2.78
N SER A 116 -11.53 9.19 2.48
CA SER A 116 -11.38 9.90 1.20
C SER A 116 -9.93 10.35 0.95
N ARG A 117 -9.28 10.97 1.95
CA ARG A 117 -7.90 11.46 1.82
C ARG A 117 -6.88 10.32 1.69
N LEU A 118 -7.08 9.23 2.44
CA LEU A 118 -6.17 8.09 2.39
C LEU A 118 -6.29 7.35 1.06
N VAL A 119 -7.50 7.12 0.57
CA VAL A 119 -7.73 6.48 -0.73
C VAL A 119 -7.17 7.34 -1.88
N GLU A 120 -7.38 8.65 -1.86
CA GLU A 120 -6.77 9.55 -2.85
C GLU A 120 -5.25 9.46 -2.89
N LYS A 121 -4.62 9.29 -1.73
CA LYS A 121 -3.18 9.04 -1.64
C LYS A 121 -2.80 7.67 -2.21
N LEU A 122 -3.56 6.63 -1.85
CA LEU A 122 -3.30 5.25 -2.27
C LEU A 122 -3.44 5.05 -3.78
N VAL A 123 -4.36 5.75 -4.43
CA VAL A 123 -4.48 5.75 -5.90
C VAL A 123 -3.18 6.18 -6.57
N LYS A 124 -2.45 7.16 -6.01
CA LYS A 124 -1.14 7.60 -6.54
C LYS A 124 -0.06 6.50 -6.46
N TYR A 125 -0.25 5.51 -5.58
CA TYR A 125 0.62 4.33 -5.45
C TYR A 125 0.12 3.12 -6.23
N GLY A 126 -0.99 3.30 -6.97
CA GLY A 126 -1.55 2.28 -7.85
C GLY A 126 -2.48 1.29 -7.15
N VAL A 127 -3.07 1.66 -6.00
CA VAL A 127 -4.16 0.86 -5.40
C VAL A 127 -5.40 0.97 -6.27
N ASP A 128 -5.90 -0.17 -6.72
CA ASP A 128 -7.08 -0.29 -7.57
C ASP A 128 -8.30 -0.84 -6.82
N THR A 129 -8.08 -1.49 -5.68
CA THR A 129 -9.14 -2.15 -4.90
C THR A 129 -8.98 -1.87 -3.41
N VAL A 130 -10.09 -1.55 -2.75
CA VAL A 130 -10.15 -1.40 -1.29
C VAL A 130 -11.16 -2.40 -0.72
N HIS A 131 -10.71 -3.25 0.20
CA HIS A 131 -11.58 -4.10 0.99
C HIS A 131 -12.13 -3.33 2.19
N MET A 132 -13.44 -3.32 2.33
CA MET A 132 -14.11 -2.91 3.58
C MET A 132 -14.13 -4.10 4.51
N SER A 133 -13.34 -4.04 5.59
CA SER A 133 -13.16 -5.16 6.51
C SER A 133 -14.48 -5.71 7.06
N SER A 134 -14.51 -7.00 7.36
CA SER A 134 -15.68 -7.71 7.91
C SER A 134 -16.28 -7.03 9.14
N CYS A 135 -15.49 -6.39 9.99
CA CYS A 135 -15.97 -5.59 11.12
C CYS A 135 -16.82 -4.35 10.72
N MET A 136 -16.85 -4.00 9.44
CA MET A 136 -17.70 -2.91 8.93
C MET A 136 -18.96 -3.44 8.23
N VAL A 137 -18.94 -4.67 7.71
CA VAL A 137 -19.94 -5.17 6.78
C VAL A 137 -20.66 -6.46 7.22
N ALA A 138 -20.02 -7.31 8.02
CA ALA A 138 -20.53 -8.66 8.27
C ALA A 138 -21.64 -8.78 9.32
N GLY A 139 -21.71 -7.88 10.30
CA GLY A 139 -22.78 -7.83 11.30
C GLY A 139 -22.90 -9.05 12.24
N LYS A 140 -21.87 -9.93 12.30
CA LYS A 140 -21.92 -11.15 13.13
C LYS A 140 -21.55 -10.88 14.59
N GLU A 141 -20.38 -10.29 14.82
CA GLU A 141 -19.84 -10.00 16.15
C GLU A 141 -20.01 -8.53 16.55
N HIS A 142 -20.17 -7.67 15.56
CA HIS A 142 -20.33 -6.23 15.73
C HIS A 142 -21.46 -5.73 14.83
N PRO A 143 -22.19 -4.67 15.24
CA PRO A 143 -23.19 -4.05 14.38
C PRO A 143 -22.56 -3.61 13.06
N VAL A 144 -23.28 -3.78 11.96
CA VAL A 144 -22.86 -3.23 10.66
C VAL A 144 -22.66 -1.72 10.77
N CYS A 145 -21.60 -1.23 10.13
CA CYS A 145 -21.31 0.20 10.14
C CYS A 145 -22.47 1.00 9.53
N PRO A 146 -23.09 1.94 10.27
CA PRO A 146 -24.19 2.74 9.75
C PRO A 146 -23.79 3.67 8.60
N HIS A 147 -22.48 3.89 8.42
CA HIS A 147 -21.93 4.72 7.35
C HIS A 147 -21.30 3.87 6.22
N ARG A 148 -21.58 2.55 6.17
CA ARG A 148 -21.02 1.63 5.18
C ARG A 148 -21.19 2.15 3.75
N ASP A 149 -22.40 2.49 3.37
CA ASP A 149 -22.73 2.91 2.00
C ASP A 149 -22.09 4.27 1.65
N GLN A 150 -22.01 5.18 2.62
CA GLN A 150 -21.32 6.45 2.45
C GLN A 150 -19.81 6.23 2.23
N ILE A 151 -19.18 5.38 3.02
CA ILE A 151 -17.74 5.05 2.91
C ILE A 151 -17.46 4.38 1.57
N ARG A 152 -18.31 3.44 1.14
CA ARG A 152 -18.22 2.82 -0.19
C ARG A 152 -18.22 3.89 -1.28
N LYS A 153 -19.22 4.75 -1.31
CA LYS A 153 -19.33 5.82 -2.31
C LYS A 153 -18.12 6.76 -2.33
N LEU A 154 -17.55 7.07 -1.16
CA LEU A 154 -16.33 7.88 -1.06
C LEU A 154 -15.12 7.22 -1.71
N ILE A 155 -14.99 5.89 -1.61
CA ILE A 155 -13.92 5.11 -2.22
C ILE A 155 -14.14 5.03 -3.74
N GLU A 156 -15.34 4.63 -4.16
CA GLU A 156 -15.71 4.48 -5.58
C GLU A 156 -15.59 5.80 -6.35
N ALA A 157 -15.89 6.94 -5.71
CA ALA A 157 -15.73 8.28 -6.30
C ALA A 157 -14.25 8.62 -6.63
N LYS A 158 -13.29 7.85 -6.12
CA LYS A 158 -11.86 7.98 -6.46
C LYS A 158 -11.42 7.00 -7.57
N GLY A 159 -12.37 6.32 -8.22
CA GLY A 159 -12.09 5.33 -9.25
C GLY A 159 -11.54 3.99 -8.74
N VAL A 160 -11.73 3.70 -7.45
CA VAL A 160 -11.23 2.50 -6.78
C VAL A 160 -12.37 1.50 -6.58
N GLN A 161 -12.14 0.24 -6.92
CA GLN A 161 -13.09 -0.85 -6.67
C GLN A 161 -13.25 -1.11 -5.17
N VAL A 162 -14.47 -1.36 -4.74
CA VAL A 162 -14.76 -1.76 -3.35
C VAL A 162 -15.16 -3.22 -3.30
N VAL A 163 -14.52 -3.97 -2.41
CA VAL A 163 -14.88 -5.34 -2.04
C VAL A 163 -15.32 -5.36 -0.59
N GLU A 164 -16.46 -5.99 -0.31
CA GLU A 164 -16.96 -6.13 1.05
C GLU A 164 -16.43 -7.40 1.71
N GLY A 165 -15.91 -7.24 2.93
CA GLY A 165 -15.40 -8.35 3.72
C GLY A 165 -13.88 -8.54 3.61
N THR A 166 -13.39 -9.35 4.55
CA THR A 166 -11.98 -9.79 4.61
C THR A 166 -11.88 -11.26 5.01
N HIS A 167 -12.40 -11.66 6.19
CA HIS A 167 -12.20 -13.00 6.77
C HIS A 167 -13.48 -13.69 7.26
N HIS A 168 -14.62 -13.09 7.01
CA HIS A 168 -15.96 -13.69 7.26
C HIS A 168 -16.79 -13.65 6.00
#